data_260cf1fd2cd11e1632cb1da784793de3
#
_entry.id   260cf1fd2cd11e1632cb1da784793de3
#
_cell.length_a   1.000
_cell.length_b   1.000
_cell.length_c   1.000
_cell.angle_alpha   90.00
_cell.angle_beta   90.00
_cell.angle_gamma   90.00
#
_symmetry.space_group_name_H-M   'P 1'
#
loop_
_entity.id
_entity.type
_entity.pdbx_description
1 polymer ?
#
loop_
_entity_poly.entity_id
_entity_poly.type
_entity_poly.pdbx_seq_one_letter_code
_entity_poly.pdbx_strand_id
1 'polypeptide(L)'
;MLETVCEIFKEAYNRGWITARDGNASVRYAEQNYFYITPSGVRKQFMQPEMFKKIGINEGYYDQPPRRIYTHEILEYTDVSANLRPSGEFPMHFGLQKQITQPVRVVLHMHPTYTVAAMYKGINLQSLLNEFPELSRYTSIAPTVPEIEPITQELADATMESLEVHKGYVKYDIVGYDRHGVVAVDTSPWRAFEHIERLEHICKIVLSAK
;
A
#
# COMPACT_ATOMS: atom_id res chain seq x y z
N MET A 1 -11.14 2.35 11.69
CA MET A 1 -10.03 1.95 10.77
C MET A 1 -9.87 2.91 9.60
N LEU A 2 -10.93 3.36 8.92
CA LEU A 2 -10.76 4.33 7.82
C LEU A 2 -10.22 5.67 8.33
N GLU A 3 -10.69 6.16 9.45
CA GLU A 3 -10.15 7.34 10.15
C GLU A 3 -8.66 7.17 10.43
N THR A 4 -8.27 6.03 10.97
CA THR A 4 -6.86 5.71 11.24
C THR A 4 -6.00 5.72 9.97
N VAL A 5 -6.53 5.22 8.84
CA VAL A 5 -5.82 5.30 7.55
C VAL A 5 -5.67 6.75 7.09
N CYS A 6 -6.69 7.60 7.32
CA CYS A 6 -6.57 9.04 7.04
C CYS A 6 -5.49 9.71 7.87
N GLU A 7 -5.38 9.39 9.17
CA GLU A 7 -4.31 9.84 10.05
C GLU A 7 -2.93 9.38 9.56
N ILE A 8 -2.81 8.12 9.15
CA ILE A 8 -1.58 7.55 8.59
C ILE A 8 -1.16 8.27 7.31
N PHE A 9 -2.07 8.60 6.42
CA PHE A 9 -1.74 9.37 5.21
C PHE A 9 -1.24 10.78 5.53
N LYS A 10 -1.82 11.43 6.52
CA LYS A 10 -1.34 12.73 7.00
C LYS A 10 0.07 12.62 7.56
N GLU A 11 0.32 11.59 8.37
CA GLU A 11 1.65 11.31 8.92
C GLU A 11 2.67 10.97 7.83
N ALA A 12 2.34 10.08 6.90
CA ALA A 12 3.19 9.73 5.77
C ALA A 12 3.54 10.93 4.89
N TYR A 13 2.58 11.84 4.66
CA TYR A 13 2.82 13.09 3.95
C TYR A 13 3.79 14.00 4.71
N ASN A 14 3.63 14.15 6.02
CA ASN A 14 4.50 14.97 6.86
C ASN A 14 5.94 14.41 6.91
N ARG A 15 6.10 13.10 6.79
CA ARG A 15 7.42 12.43 6.73
C ARG A 15 8.04 12.44 5.33
N GLY A 16 7.32 12.88 4.31
CA GLY A 16 7.78 12.84 2.92
C GLY A 16 7.81 11.43 2.32
N TRP A 17 7.00 10.50 2.84
CA TRP A 17 6.89 9.14 2.31
C TRP A 17 5.84 9.00 1.21
N ILE A 18 5.05 10.01 1.04
CA ILE A 18 4.14 10.20 -0.08
C ILE A 18 4.16 11.66 -0.51
N THR A 19 3.87 11.92 -1.78
CA THR A 19 3.54 13.27 -2.23
C THR A 19 2.04 13.51 -2.10
N ALA A 20 1.55 14.65 -2.57
CA ALA A 20 0.16 15.04 -2.35
C ALA A 20 -0.87 13.98 -2.81
N ARG A 21 -0.58 13.21 -3.87
CA ARG A 21 -1.54 12.31 -4.50
C ARG A 21 -1.08 10.86 -4.59
N ASP A 22 0.14 10.58 -4.21
CA ASP A 22 0.72 9.25 -4.24
C ASP A 22 0.30 8.44 -3.02
N GLY A 23 0.65 7.16 -3.06
CA GLY A 23 0.25 6.22 -2.03
C GLY A 23 -1.24 5.90 -2.09
N ASN A 24 -1.59 4.75 -1.58
CA ASN A 24 -2.97 4.28 -1.52
C ASN A 24 -3.12 3.21 -0.45
N ALA A 25 -4.36 2.93 -0.08
CA ALA A 25 -4.68 1.95 0.93
C ALA A 25 -6.00 1.26 0.64
N SER A 26 -6.12 0.02 1.11
CA SER A 26 -7.41 -0.65 1.22
C SER A 26 -7.59 -1.31 2.57
N VAL A 27 -8.85 -1.40 3.01
CA VAL A 27 -9.25 -1.99 4.28
C VAL A 27 -10.43 -2.92 4.07
N ARG A 28 -10.34 -4.14 4.56
CA ARG A 28 -11.43 -5.09 4.63
C ARG A 28 -11.67 -5.50 6.08
N TYR A 29 -12.88 -5.31 6.57
CA TYR A 29 -13.28 -5.79 7.88
C TYR A 29 -13.55 -7.29 7.87
N ALA A 30 -13.53 -7.90 9.05
CA ALA A 30 -13.88 -9.30 9.22
C ALA A 30 -15.27 -9.59 8.67
N GLU A 31 -15.42 -10.76 8.04
CA GLU A 31 -16.71 -11.28 7.54
C GLU A 31 -17.40 -10.43 6.46
N GLN A 32 -16.74 -9.37 5.98
CA GLN A 32 -17.29 -8.56 4.90
C GLN A 32 -16.92 -9.15 3.53
N ASN A 33 -17.88 -9.18 2.62
CA ASN A 33 -17.65 -9.52 1.22
C ASN A 33 -17.34 -8.29 0.35
N TYR A 34 -16.84 -7.23 0.96
CA TYR A 34 -16.40 -5.99 0.32
C TYR A 34 -15.20 -5.41 1.09
N PHE A 35 -14.51 -4.50 0.45
CA PHE A 35 -13.44 -3.71 1.06
C PHE A 35 -13.58 -2.23 0.69
N TYR A 36 -12.89 -1.39 1.43
CA TYR A 36 -12.76 0.03 1.14
C TYR A 36 -11.39 0.31 0.54
N ILE A 37 -11.33 1.18 -0.46
CA ILE A 37 -10.09 1.59 -1.11
C ILE A 37 -10.05 3.11 -1.26
N THR A 38 -8.86 3.68 -1.13
CA THR A 38 -8.64 5.10 -1.39
C THR A 38 -8.98 5.46 -2.83
N PRO A 39 -9.54 6.64 -3.07
CA PRO A 39 -9.80 7.12 -4.42
C PRO A 39 -8.53 7.63 -5.11
N SER A 40 -8.58 7.61 -6.44
CA SER A 40 -7.57 8.22 -7.30
C SER A 40 -7.71 9.74 -7.33
N GLY A 41 -6.58 10.46 -7.44
CA GLY A 41 -6.55 11.90 -7.69
C GLY A 41 -6.81 12.79 -6.47
N VAL A 42 -7.10 12.23 -5.30
CA VAL A 42 -7.34 12.97 -4.06
C VAL A 42 -6.02 13.25 -3.34
N ARG A 43 -5.91 14.43 -2.73
CA ARG A 43 -4.78 14.78 -1.86
C ARG A 43 -4.84 13.97 -0.57
N LYS A 44 -3.88 13.10 -0.34
CA LYS A 44 -3.89 12.11 0.74
C LYS A 44 -3.85 12.73 2.14
N GLN A 45 -3.17 13.88 2.32
CA GLN A 45 -3.15 14.58 3.60
C GLN A 45 -4.52 15.17 4.03
N PHE A 46 -5.49 15.23 3.11
CA PHE A 46 -6.85 15.74 3.35
C PHE A 46 -7.92 14.65 3.20
N MET A 47 -7.50 13.38 3.17
CA MET A 47 -8.43 12.26 3.10
C MET A 47 -9.42 12.27 4.27
N GLN A 48 -10.66 11.91 3.96
CA GLN A 48 -11.74 11.70 4.93
C GLN A 48 -12.32 10.29 4.72
N PRO A 49 -12.87 9.65 5.75
CA PRO A 49 -13.44 8.30 5.66
C PRO A 49 -14.50 8.15 4.56
N GLU A 50 -15.30 9.18 4.34
CA GLU A 50 -16.38 9.21 3.35
C GLU A 50 -15.89 9.19 1.90
N MET A 51 -14.61 9.49 1.68
CA MET A 51 -14.00 9.48 0.35
C MET A 51 -13.64 8.08 -0.14
N PHE A 52 -13.53 7.11 0.77
CA PHE A 52 -13.19 5.74 0.39
C PHE A 52 -14.26 5.11 -0.50
N LYS A 53 -13.81 4.34 -1.49
CA LYS A 53 -14.72 3.58 -2.36
C LYS A 53 -14.96 2.20 -1.76
N LYS A 54 -16.22 1.80 -1.67
CA LYS A 54 -16.64 0.47 -1.27
C LYS A 54 -16.70 -0.45 -2.49
N ILE A 55 -15.98 -1.57 -2.44
CA ILE A 55 -15.83 -2.51 -3.57
C ILE A 55 -16.25 -3.90 -3.13
N GLY A 56 -17.18 -4.53 -3.85
CA GLY A 56 -17.57 -5.93 -3.65
C GLY A 56 -16.46 -6.89 -4.11
N ILE A 57 -16.20 -7.95 -3.33
CA ILE A 57 -15.16 -8.94 -3.66
C ILE A 57 -15.63 -9.94 -4.72
N ASN A 58 -16.94 -10.22 -4.74
CA ASN A 58 -17.55 -11.19 -5.67
C ASN A 58 -17.98 -10.53 -7.00
N GLU A 59 -18.04 -9.22 -7.03
CA GLU A 59 -18.35 -8.47 -8.24
C GLU A 59 -17.04 -8.28 -9.00
N GLY A 60 -16.93 -8.90 -10.16
CA GLY A 60 -15.82 -8.66 -11.07
C GLY A 60 -15.86 -7.20 -11.54
N TYR A 61 -15.24 -6.33 -10.80
CA TYR A 61 -15.24 -4.91 -11.09
C TYR A 61 -13.99 -4.57 -11.95
N TYR A 62 -14.24 -3.95 -13.10
CA TYR A 62 -13.34 -3.30 -14.06
C TYR A 62 -12.60 -4.15 -15.10
N ASP A 63 -13.17 -4.11 -16.29
CA ASP A 63 -12.50 -4.46 -17.56
C ASP A 63 -11.62 -3.33 -18.16
N GLN A 64 -11.44 -2.21 -17.44
CA GLN A 64 -10.64 -1.10 -17.98
C GLN A 64 -9.85 -0.38 -16.88
N PRO A 65 -8.54 -0.14 -17.09
CA PRO A 65 -7.77 0.71 -16.19
C PRO A 65 -8.40 2.10 -16.16
N PRO A 66 -8.49 2.73 -14.96
CA PRO A 66 -9.05 4.07 -14.86
C PRO A 66 -8.17 5.05 -15.64
N ARG A 67 -8.73 5.69 -16.66
CA ARG A 67 -8.07 6.84 -17.28
C ARG A 67 -7.78 7.86 -16.20
N ARG A 68 -6.56 8.39 -16.15
CA ARG A 68 -6.19 9.49 -15.25
C ARG A 68 -7.10 10.68 -15.52
N ILE A 69 -8.12 10.84 -14.71
CA ILE A 69 -8.93 12.07 -14.69
C ILE A 69 -8.41 12.90 -13.53
N TYR A 70 -7.77 14.01 -13.83
CA TYR A 70 -7.40 15.00 -12.84
C TYR A 70 -8.67 15.74 -12.43
N THR A 71 -9.24 15.37 -11.30
CA THR A 71 -10.40 16.07 -10.72
C THR A 71 -9.90 17.20 -9.83
N HIS A 72 -9.47 18.31 -10.42
CA HIS A 72 -9.12 19.52 -9.66
C HIS A 72 -10.33 20.21 -9.03
N GLU A 73 -11.54 19.89 -9.45
CA GLU A 73 -12.75 20.65 -9.12
C GLU A 73 -13.65 19.98 -8.06
N ILE A 74 -13.35 18.78 -7.58
CA ILE A 74 -14.30 18.03 -6.71
C ILE A 74 -14.04 18.24 -5.22
N LEU A 75 -13.14 19.12 -4.83
CA LEU A 75 -12.79 19.29 -3.41
C LEU A 75 -13.75 20.17 -2.60
N GLU A 76 -14.79 20.72 -3.18
CA GLU A 76 -15.56 21.71 -2.46
C GLU A 76 -16.94 21.29 -1.97
N TYR A 77 -17.63 20.27 -2.48
CA TYR A 77 -18.98 19.98 -1.99
C TYR A 77 -19.46 18.52 -2.11
N THR A 78 -19.90 17.97 -0.97
CA THR A 78 -20.96 17.01 -0.67
C THR A 78 -21.29 15.94 -1.70
N ASP A 79 -21.12 14.71 -1.28
CA ASP A 79 -21.22 13.44 -2.00
C ASP A 79 -20.04 13.15 -2.95
N VAL A 80 -18.87 13.49 -2.46
CA VAL A 80 -17.58 13.37 -3.14
C VAL A 80 -17.29 11.92 -3.54
N SER A 81 -17.84 10.94 -2.79
CA SER A 81 -17.55 9.53 -3.06
C SER A 81 -18.19 9.00 -4.36
N ALA A 82 -19.35 9.51 -4.76
CA ALA A 82 -20.09 9.01 -5.92
C ALA A 82 -19.32 9.17 -7.24
N ASN A 83 -18.55 10.26 -7.36
CA ASN A 83 -17.81 10.60 -8.58
C ASN A 83 -16.33 10.22 -8.53
N LEU A 84 -15.81 9.74 -7.40
CA LEU A 84 -14.43 9.33 -7.24
C LEU A 84 -14.22 7.91 -7.79
N ARG A 85 -13.15 7.70 -8.54
CA ARG A 85 -12.72 6.38 -8.97
C ARG A 85 -11.79 5.75 -7.92
N PRO A 86 -11.75 4.41 -7.79
CA PRO A 86 -10.75 3.75 -6.98
C PRO A 86 -9.33 4.12 -7.40
N SER A 87 -8.35 3.91 -6.52
CA SER A 87 -6.92 4.03 -6.84
C SER A 87 -6.58 3.33 -8.16
N GLY A 88 -5.62 3.88 -8.91
CA GLY A 88 -5.10 3.22 -10.12
C GLY A 88 -4.49 1.85 -9.84
N GLU A 89 -3.94 1.63 -8.64
CA GLU A 89 -3.40 0.33 -8.22
C GLU A 89 -4.48 -0.66 -7.72
N PHE A 90 -5.70 -0.45 -8.19
CA PHE A 90 -6.84 -1.32 -7.90
C PHE A 90 -6.56 -2.82 -8.12
N PRO A 91 -5.88 -3.28 -9.19
CA PRO A 91 -5.63 -4.70 -9.41
C PRO A 91 -4.89 -5.35 -8.23
N MET A 92 -3.85 -4.71 -7.72
CA MET A 92 -3.08 -5.20 -6.57
C MET A 92 -3.94 -5.26 -5.30
N HIS A 93 -4.65 -4.18 -4.98
CA HIS A 93 -5.54 -4.16 -3.82
C HIS A 93 -6.65 -5.19 -3.91
N PHE A 94 -7.29 -5.31 -5.08
CA PHE A 94 -8.36 -6.27 -5.31
C PHE A 94 -7.86 -7.72 -5.16
N GLY A 95 -6.70 -8.04 -5.75
CA GLY A 95 -6.07 -9.35 -5.66
C GLY A 95 -5.79 -9.73 -4.20
N LEU A 96 -5.12 -8.87 -3.45
CA LEU A 96 -4.81 -9.10 -2.05
C LEU A 96 -6.07 -9.21 -1.18
N GLN A 97 -7.02 -8.30 -1.33
CA GLN A 97 -8.26 -8.31 -0.54
C GLN A 97 -9.15 -9.51 -0.85
N LYS A 98 -9.11 -10.03 -2.10
CA LYS A 98 -9.86 -11.21 -2.50
C LYS A 98 -9.23 -12.50 -2.01
N GLN A 99 -7.91 -12.63 -2.13
CA GLN A 99 -7.21 -13.89 -1.86
C GLN A 99 -6.91 -14.12 -0.38
N ILE A 100 -6.63 -13.04 0.37
CA ILE A 100 -6.36 -13.17 1.80
C ILE A 100 -7.70 -13.33 2.55
N THR A 101 -7.83 -14.38 3.35
CA THR A 101 -9.05 -14.70 4.12
C THR A 101 -8.92 -14.43 5.62
N GLN A 102 -7.83 -13.82 6.06
CA GLN A 102 -7.67 -13.37 7.44
C GLN A 102 -8.79 -12.40 7.86
N PRO A 103 -9.17 -12.37 9.15
CA PRO A 103 -10.37 -11.67 9.60
C PRO A 103 -10.43 -10.18 9.25
N VAL A 104 -9.31 -9.49 9.40
CA VAL A 104 -9.17 -8.07 9.05
C VAL A 104 -7.88 -7.91 8.28
N ARG A 105 -7.90 -7.08 7.27
CA ARG A 105 -6.70 -6.80 6.52
C ARG A 105 -6.65 -5.38 6.01
N VAL A 106 -5.46 -4.85 6.09
CA VAL A 106 -5.07 -3.54 5.59
C VAL A 106 -3.94 -3.73 4.61
N VAL A 107 -4.04 -3.07 3.48
CA VAL A 107 -2.96 -2.97 2.49
C VAL A 107 -2.60 -1.51 2.38
N LEU A 108 -1.35 -1.16 2.68
CA LEU A 108 -0.80 0.19 2.54
C LEU A 108 0.29 0.21 1.47
N HIS A 109 0.18 1.11 0.52
CA HIS A 109 1.23 1.39 -0.46
C HIS A 109 1.76 2.81 -0.28
N MET A 110 3.08 2.94 -0.13
CA MET A 110 3.78 4.21 0.10
C MET A 110 5.14 4.21 -0.60
N HIS A 111 5.74 5.42 -0.71
CA HIS A 111 7.04 5.64 -1.36
C HIS A 111 8.09 6.18 -0.34
N PRO A 112 8.44 5.41 0.71
CA PRO A 112 9.38 5.87 1.73
C PRO A 112 10.77 6.13 1.11
N THR A 113 11.30 7.31 1.34
CA THR A 113 12.41 7.88 0.58
C THR A 113 13.69 7.06 0.66
N TYR A 114 14.08 6.64 1.87
CA TYR A 114 15.33 5.90 2.06
C TYR A 114 15.19 4.44 1.64
N THR A 115 14.00 3.87 1.75
CA THR A 115 13.74 2.50 1.25
C THR A 115 13.81 2.46 -0.27
N VAL A 116 13.19 3.43 -0.96
CA VAL A 116 13.31 3.56 -2.42
C VAL A 116 14.76 3.82 -2.82
N ALA A 117 15.48 4.69 -2.11
CA ALA A 117 16.89 4.97 -2.38
C ALA A 117 17.79 3.74 -2.14
N ALA A 118 17.48 2.91 -1.15
CA ALA A 118 18.20 1.66 -0.90
C ALA A 118 18.04 0.67 -2.06
N MET A 119 16.80 0.47 -2.53
CA MET A 119 16.52 -0.36 -3.70
C MET A 119 17.20 0.18 -4.95
N TYR A 120 17.13 1.50 -5.20
CA TYR A 120 17.83 2.16 -6.32
C TYR A 120 19.36 1.94 -6.30
N LYS A 121 19.97 1.79 -5.11
CA LYS A 121 21.37 1.43 -4.93
C LYS A 121 21.64 -0.07 -4.99
N GLY A 122 20.65 -0.89 -5.27
CA GLY A 122 20.79 -2.34 -5.37
C GLY A 122 20.91 -3.06 -4.02
N ILE A 123 20.50 -2.41 -2.92
CA ILE A 123 20.46 -3.05 -1.60
C ILE A 123 19.30 -4.05 -1.57
N ASN A 124 19.62 -5.31 -1.29
CA ASN A 124 18.59 -6.33 -1.06
C ASN A 124 17.94 -6.11 0.31
N LEU A 125 16.66 -5.74 0.31
CA LEU A 125 15.92 -5.45 1.55
C LEU A 125 15.85 -6.66 2.49
N GLN A 126 15.77 -7.88 1.96
CA GLN A 126 15.76 -9.09 2.79
C GLN A 126 17.09 -9.32 3.54
N SER A 127 18.22 -8.90 2.97
CA SER A 127 19.51 -9.06 3.64
C SER A 127 19.59 -8.28 4.95
N LEU A 128 18.84 -7.17 5.04
CA LEU A 128 18.79 -6.33 6.23
C LEU A 128 18.21 -7.08 7.45
N LEU A 129 17.39 -8.10 7.24
CA LEU A 129 16.87 -8.95 8.32
C LEU A 129 17.99 -9.68 9.09
N ASN A 130 19.11 -9.99 8.41
CA ASN A 130 20.25 -10.67 9.03
C ASN A 130 21.17 -9.69 9.79
N GLU A 131 21.12 -8.42 9.44
CA GLU A 131 22.00 -7.39 9.99
C GLU A 131 21.36 -6.63 11.15
N PHE A 132 20.01 -6.53 11.14
CA PHE A 132 19.23 -5.75 12.09
C PHE A 132 18.21 -6.62 12.85
N PRO A 133 18.56 -7.15 14.06
CA PRO A 133 17.67 -8.00 14.85
C PRO A 133 16.32 -7.35 15.20
N GLU A 134 16.30 -6.05 15.37
CA GLU A 134 15.06 -5.30 15.64
C GLU A 134 14.10 -5.36 14.44
N LEU A 135 14.64 -5.29 13.23
CA LEU A 135 13.83 -5.43 12.00
C LEU A 135 13.26 -6.86 11.90
N SER A 136 14.12 -7.88 11.99
CA SER A 136 13.71 -9.28 11.82
C SER A 136 12.75 -9.79 12.89
N ARG A 137 12.73 -9.14 14.07
CA ARG A 137 11.82 -9.52 15.17
C ARG A 137 10.37 -9.16 14.89
N TYR A 138 10.12 -8.09 14.14
CA TYR A 138 8.78 -7.52 14.01
C TYR A 138 8.29 -7.38 12.57
N THR A 139 9.15 -7.63 11.58
CA THR A 139 8.80 -7.44 10.17
C THR A 139 9.44 -8.52 9.33
N SER A 140 8.63 -9.21 8.54
CA SER A 140 9.09 -10.15 7.52
C SER A 140 9.03 -9.48 6.14
N ILE A 141 10.14 -9.53 5.40
CA ILE A 141 10.29 -8.82 4.13
C ILE A 141 10.29 -9.83 2.99
N ALA A 142 9.41 -9.63 2.03
CA ALA A 142 9.34 -10.40 0.79
C ALA A 142 10.51 -10.07 -0.16
N PRO A 143 10.84 -10.95 -1.11
CA PRO A 143 11.70 -10.58 -2.23
C PRO A 143 11.21 -9.31 -2.91
N THR A 144 12.12 -8.40 -3.28
CA THR A 144 11.75 -7.18 -4.00
C THR A 144 11.20 -7.53 -5.39
N VAL A 145 10.04 -6.99 -5.72
CA VAL A 145 9.48 -7.10 -7.07
C VAL A 145 10.31 -6.22 -8.01
N PRO A 146 10.76 -6.75 -9.17
CA PRO A 146 11.52 -5.97 -10.14
C PRO A 146 10.69 -4.81 -10.69
N GLU A 147 11.34 -3.92 -11.46
CA GLU A 147 10.66 -2.81 -12.12
C GLU A 147 9.58 -3.34 -13.10
N ILE A 148 8.32 -3.13 -12.75
CA ILE A 148 7.14 -3.44 -13.55
C ILE A 148 6.29 -2.18 -13.64
N GLU A 149 5.65 -1.96 -14.78
CA GLU A 149 4.78 -0.79 -14.99
C GLU A 149 3.68 -0.71 -13.92
N PRO A 150 3.56 0.43 -13.21
CA PRO A 150 2.52 0.62 -12.20
C PRO A 150 1.10 0.49 -12.78
N ILE A 151 0.15 0.13 -11.91
CA ILE A 151 -1.30 0.08 -12.28
C ILE A 151 -1.64 -1.11 -13.20
N THR A 152 -0.72 -2.07 -13.37
CA THR A 152 -0.94 -3.25 -14.21
C THR A 152 -1.37 -4.48 -13.41
N GLN A 153 -2.00 -5.43 -14.10
CA GLN A 153 -2.27 -6.75 -13.52
C GLN A 153 -0.97 -7.52 -13.27
N GLU A 154 0.04 -7.32 -14.13
CA GLU A 154 1.36 -7.93 -13.98
C GLU A 154 2.01 -7.56 -12.65
N LEU A 155 2.00 -6.27 -12.27
CA LEU A 155 2.50 -5.83 -10.97
C LEU A 155 1.68 -6.43 -9.81
N ALA A 156 0.36 -6.53 -9.96
CA ALA A 156 -0.50 -7.15 -8.96
C ALA A 156 -0.16 -8.63 -8.74
N ASP A 157 0.02 -9.38 -9.83
CA ASP A 157 0.36 -10.81 -9.77
C ASP A 157 1.75 -11.03 -9.16
N ALA A 158 2.75 -10.25 -9.57
CA ALA A 158 4.10 -10.27 -9.01
C ALA A 158 4.11 -9.92 -7.51
N THR A 159 3.24 -9.00 -7.08
CA THR A 159 3.07 -8.66 -5.65
C THR A 159 2.55 -9.84 -4.85
N MET A 160 1.52 -10.51 -5.34
CA MET A 160 0.94 -11.67 -4.65
C MET A 160 1.91 -12.86 -4.61
N GLU A 161 2.65 -13.09 -5.68
CA GLU A 161 3.68 -14.09 -5.75
C GLU A 161 4.81 -13.80 -4.74
N SER A 162 5.33 -12.57 -4.74
CA SER A 162 6.41 -12.18 -3.83
C SER A 162 5.99 -12.24 -2.36
N LEU A 163 4.79 -11.79 -2.02
CA LEU A 163 4.23 -11.91 -0.67
C LEU A 163 3.89 -13.36 -0.27
N GLU A 164 4.02 -14.32 -1.18
CA GLU A 164 3.61 -15.71 -1.01
C GLU A 164 2.18 -15.84 -0.47
N VAL A 165 1.24 -15.19 -1.17
CA VAL A 165 -0.19 -15.29 -0.84
C VAL A 165 -0.70 -16.68 -1.23
N HIS A 166 -1.02 -17.51 -0.26
CA HIS A 166 -1.46 -18.87 -0.49
C HIS A 166 -2.55 -19.32 0.48
N LYS A 167 -3.61 -19.94 -0.04
CA LYS A 167 -4.74 -20.49 0.75
C LYS A 167 -5.31 -19.51 1.78
N GLY A 168 -5.38 -18.24 1.44
CA GLY A 168 -5.94 -17.20 2.30
C GLY A 168 -4.96 -16.57 3.30
N TYR A 169 -3.70 -17.01 3.30
CA TYR A 169 -2.64 -16.47 4.15
C TYR A 169 -1.63 -15.69 3.32
N VAL A 170 -1.02 -14.71 3.94
CA VAL A 170 0.14 -13.98 3.43
C VAL A 170 1.35 -14.32 4.31
N LYS A 171 2.49 -14.62 3.70
CA LYS A 171 3.69 -15.03 4.43
C LYS A 171 4.50 -13.83 4.93
N TYR A 172 4.62 -12.79 4.13
CA TYR A 172 5.44 -11.63 4.41
C TYR A 172 4.58 -10.39 4.70
N ASP A 173 5.08 -9.52 5.57
CA ASP A 173 4.38 -8.30 5.99
C ASP A 173 4.57 -7.14 5.02
N ILE A 174 5.69 -7.11 4.28
CA ILE A 174 6.04 -6.01 3.38
C ILE A 174 6.83 -6.52 2.17
N VAL A 175 6.56 -5.90 1.02
CA VAL A 175 7.29 -6.10 -0.23
C VAL A 175 7.75 -4.77 -0.81
N GLY A 176 8.98 -4.70 -1.30
CA GLY A 176 9.50 -3.57 -2.06
C GLY A 176 9.18 -3.70 -3.55
N TYR A 177 8.90 -2.57 -4.20
CA TYR A 177 8.86 -2.42 -5.65
C TYR A 177 10.07 -1.63 -6.08
N ASP A 178 10.95 -2.24 -6.89
CA ASP A 178 12.19 -1.59 -7.31
C ASP A 178 11.91 -0.21 -7.90
N ARG A 179 12.62 0.81 -7.38
CA ARG A 179 12.51 2.23 -7.78
C ARG A 179 11.12 2.86 -7.67
N HIS A 180 10.18 2.24 -6.97
CA HIS A 180 8.81 2.73 -6.89
C HIS A 180 8.39 2.98 -5.44
N GLY A 181 8.27 1.94 -4.63
CA GLY A 181 7.77 2.07 -3.27
C GLY A 181 7.70 0.73 -2.55
N VAL A 182 6.80 0.64 -1.58
CA VAL A 182 6.56 -0.57 -0.80
C VAL A 182 5.06 -0.83 -0.64
N VAL A 183 4.70 -2.10 -0.48
CA VAL A 183 3.36 -2.52 -0.04
C VAL A 183 3.49 -3.28 1.26
N ALA A 184 2.75 -2.87 2.28
CA ALA A 184 2.65 -3.55 3.56
C ALA A 184 1.23 -4.08 3.79
N VAL A 185 1.14 -5.26 4.39
CA VAL A 185 -0.13 -5.95 4.70
C VAL A 185 -0.15 -6.35 6.16
N ASP A 186 -1.19 -5.96 6.88
CA ASP A 186 -1.41 -6.41 8.27
C ASP A 186 -2.91 -6.39 8.62
N THR A 187 -3.24 -6.82 9.81
CA THR A 187 -4.60 -6.78 10.38
C THR A 187 -4.98 -5.40 10.93
N SER A 188 -4.01 -4.52 11.14
CA SER A 188 -4.17 -3.17 11.71
C SER A 188 -3.49 -2.11 10.83
N PRO A 189 -4.11 -0.94 10.62
CA PRO A 189 -3.49 0.14 9.86
C PRO A 189 -2.14 0.60 10.44
N TRP A 190 -2.06 0.78 11.75
CA TRP A 190 -0.81 1.19 12.41
C TRP A 190 0.27 0.12 12.29
N ARG A 191 -0.06 -1.16 12.44
CA ARG A 191 0.94 -2.22 12.28
C ARG A 191 1.47 -2.29 10.85
N ALA A 192 0.60 -2.16 9.85
CA ALA A 192 1.04 -2.06 8.46
C ALA A 192 1.97 -0.84 8.23
N PHE A 193 1.66 0.30 8.85
CA PHE A 193 2.50 1.49 8.80
C PHE A 193 3.84 1.29 9.52
N GLU A 194 3.85 0.64 10.68
CA GLU A 194 5.06 0.32 11.45
C GLU A 194 6.02 -0.60 10.69
N HIS A 195 5.54 -1.50 9.83
CA HIS A 195 6.42 -2.28 8.96
C HIS A 195 7.18 -1.36 7.99
N ILE A 196 6.48 -0.39 7.40
CA ILE A 196 7.10 0.62 6.52
C ILE A 196 8.08 1.48 7.31
N GLU A 197 7.68 1.96 8.49
CA GLU A 197 8.49 2.83 9.35
C GLU A 197 9.81 2.16 9.76
N ARG A 198 9.74 0.90 10.19
CA ARG A 198 10.92 0.12 10.59
C ARG A 198 11.90 -0.05 9.44
N LEU A 199 11.39 -0.45 8.28
CA LEU A 199 12.21 -0.64 7.09
C LEU A 199 12.86 0.67 6.63
N GLU A 200 12.10 1.75 6.59
CA GLU A 200 12.58 3.08 6.23
C GLU A 200 13.66 3.58 7.19
N HIS A 201 13.47 3.37 8.50
CA HIS A 201 14.46 3.74 9.51
C HIS A 201 15.78 2.98 9.30
N ILE A 202 15.74 1.67 9.07
CA ILE A 202 16.93 0.86 8.81
C ILE A 202 17.60 1.27 7.50
N CYS A 203 16.84 1.47 6.43
CA CYS A 203 17.39 1.95 5.16
C CYS A 203 18.10 3.31 5.32
N LYS A 204 17.52 4.22 6.14
CA LYS A 204 18.16 5.49 6.47
C LYS A 204 19.49 5.30 7.18
N ILE A 205 19.56 4.39 8.17
CA ILE A 205 20.81 4.07 8.87
C ILE A 205 21.86 3.57 7.88
N VAL A 206 21.54 2.55 7.09
CA VAL A 206 22.46 1.93 6.12
C VAL A 206 22.97 2.94 5.10
N LEU A 207 22.11 3.81 4.60
CA LEU A 207 22.50 4.83 3.62
C LEU A 207 23.31 5.99 4.24
N SER A 208 23.20 6.19 5.55
CA SER A 208 23.90 7.25 6.27
C SER A 208 25.23 6.77 6.89
N ALA A 209 25.47 5.47 6.97
CA ALA A 209 26.64 4.86 7.60
C ALA A 209 27.88 4.80 6.68
N LYS A 210 27.94 5.61 5.62
CA LYS A 210 29.06 5.65 4.64
C LYS A 210 30.10 6.66 5.03
#